data_76b1b2700f1ed04d3fa31f6996fa1a01
#
_entry.id   76b1b2700f1ed04d3fa31f6996fa1a01
#
_cell.length_a   1.000
_cell.length_b   1.000
_cell.length_c   1.000
_cell.angle_alpha   90.00
_cell.angle_beta   90.00
_cell.angle_gamma   90.00
#
_symmetry.space_group_name_H-M   'P 1'
#
loop_
_entity.id
_entity.type
_entity.pdbx_description
1 polymer ?
#
loop_
_entity_poly.entity_id
_entity_poly.type
_entity_poly.pdbx_seq_one_letter_code
_entity_poly.pdbx_strand_id
1 'polypeptide(L)'
;GPIPAVTNEQGGIELTSATGLAEGAGEREVDPSKIEVPKQAASSQPETLPNTEPRADGEPTRIVLYADFNCVHCADFESTNGDQIEQWLEQGEVTVEYRMVDYLSAPNNQNYSARAANAAYCVADQKPEAYNGFVAALFATYDEHQGKGLDNAALIQLAQEHGADIASCVEDGTFRSAVEHTTRQARVAGVAGTPTVFVDGKNWALDGEDKTFADWAGAKIAG
;
A
#
# COMPACT_ATOMS: atom_id res chain seq x y z
N GLY A 1 1.25 2.77 19.36
CA GLY A 1 -0.09 2.26 19.13
C GLY A 1 -0.10 0.94 18.39
N PRO A 2 -1.27 0.31 18.27
CA PRO A 2 -1.35 -0.99 17.62
C PRO A 2 -1.09 -0.90 16.11
N ILE A 3 -0.63 -2.02 15.54
CA ILE A 3 -0.54 -2.23 14.11
C ILE A 3 -1.20 -3.59 13.79
N PRO A 4 -1.90 -3.73 12.65
CA PRO A 4 -2.55 -5.02 12.37
C PRO A 4 -1.56 -6.18 12.35
N ALA A 5 -1.94 -7.30 12.95
CA ALA A 5 -1.11 -8.51 13.04
C ALA A 5 -0.69 -9.04 11.66
N VAL A 6 -1.49 -8.78 10.63
CA VAL A 6 -1.21 -9.20 9.25
C VAL A 6 -0.13 -8.38 8.55
N THR A 7 0.30 -7.25 9.15
CA THR A 7 1.37 -6.43 8.57
C THR A 7 2.74 -7.06 8.82
N ASN A 8 3.66 -6.84 7.86
CA ASN A 8 5.07 -7.20 8.05
C ASN A 8 5.83 -6.11 8.81
N GLU A 9 7.14 -6.28 8.98
CA GLU A 9 7.98 -5.35 9.73
C GLU A 9 8.03 -3.94 9.13
N GLN A 10 7.73 -3.79 7.84
CA GLN A 10 7.68 -2.49 7.15
C GLN A 10 6.26 -1.89 7.17
N GLY A 11 5.33 -2.49 7.88
CA GLY A 11 3.92 -2.07 7.88
C GLY A 11 3.18 -2.42 6.60
N GLY A 12 3.76 -3.27 5.77
CA GLY A 12 3.16 -3.73 4.51
C GLY A 12 2.17 -4.86 4.71
N ILE A 13 1.22 -4.93 3.80
CA ILE A 13 0.25 -6.03 3.72
C ILE A 13 0.45 -6.72 2.38
N GLU A 14 0.75 -8.00 2.43
CA GLU A 14 1.07 -8.80 1.24
C GLU A 14 -0.09 -9.69 0.84
N LEU A 15 -0.55 -9.51 -0.41
CA LEU A 15 -1.53 -10.36 -1.05
C LEU A 15 -0.84 -11.59 -1.66
N THR A 16 -1.34 -12.78 -1.34
CA THR A 16 -0.90 -14.04 -1.94
C THR A 16 -1.90 -14.58 -2.96
N SER A 17 -3.10 -14.01 -2.98
CA SER A 17 -4.16 -14.23 -3.96
C SER A 17 -5.10 -13.01 -3.91
N ALA A 18 -6.13 -12.99 -4.74
CA ALA A 18 -7.11 -11.90 -4.73
C ALA A 18 -7.79 -11.73 -3.35
N THR A 19 -7.88 -12.78 -2.55
CA THR A 19 -8.55 -12.78 -1.24
C THR A 19 -7.66 -13.25 -0.09
N GLY A 20 -6.44 -13.68 -0.36
CA GLY A 20 -5.53 -14.20 0.66
C GLY A 20 -4.44 -13.22 1.02
N LEU A 21 -4.15 -13.09 2.31
CA LEU A 21 -3.02 -12.32 2.82
C LEU A 21 -1.94 -13.25 3.37
N ALA A 22 -0.68 -12.85 3.18
CA ALA A 22 0.42 -13.54 3.83
C ALA A 22 0.33 -13.38 5.34
N GLU A 23 0.89 -14.34 6.07
CA GLU A 23 1.04 -14.23 7.51
C GLU A 23 1.93 -13.02 7.83
N GLY A 24 1.48 -12.19 8.77
CA GLY A 24 2.21 -11.01 9.20
C GLY A 24 3.15 -11.28 10.36
N ALA A 25 3.70 -10.20 10.90
CA ALA A 25 4.62 -10.26 12.05
C ALA A 25 3.92 -10.47 13.40
N GLY A 26 2.59 -10.53 13.41
CA GLY A 26 1.82 -10.77 14.61
C GLY A 26 1.43 -9.49 15.36
N GLU A 27 0.69 -9.67 16.44
CA GLU A 27 0.26 -8.56 17.30
C GLU A 27 1.45 -7.83 17.90
N ARG A 28 1.48 -6.51 17.74
CA ARG A 28 2.55 -5.68 18.28
C ARG A 28 2.14 -4.21 18.37
N GLU A 29 2.94 -3.46 19.08
CA GLU A 29 2.81 -2.01 19.19
C GLU A 29 3.94 -1.33 18.44
N VAL A 30 3.66 -0.20 17.82
CA VAL A 30 4.65 0.64 17.15
C VAL A 30 4.63 2.05 17.73
N ASP A 31 5.79 2.70 17.71
CA ASP A 31 5.95 4.07 18.17
C ASP A 31 6.65 4.88 17.09
N PRO A 32 5.90 5.63 16.28
CA PRO A 32 6.49 6.42 15.21
C PRO A 32 7.43 7.50 15.70
N SER A 33 7.28 7.99 16.93
CA SER A 33 8.14 9.03 17.48
C SER A 33 9.60 8.58 17.64
N LYS A 34 9.85 7.27 17.65
CA LYS A 34 11.21 6.70 17.75
C LYS A 34 11.93 6.63 16.40
N ILE A 35 11.24 6.95 15.31
CA ILE A 35 11.85 6.95 13.98
C ILE A 35 12.26 8.38 13.63
N GLU A 36 13.57 8.62 13.55
CA GLU A 36 14.11 9.89 13.08
C GLU A 36 13.98 9.99 11.56
N VAL A 37 13.17 10.94 11.12
CA VAL A 37 12.94 11.20 9.70
C VAL A 37 14.02 12.17 9.19
N PRO A 38 14.61 11.94 8.01
CA PRO A 38 15.51 12.90 7.39
C PRO A 38 14.83 14.27 7.22
N LYS A 39 15.61 15.35 7.45
CA LYS A 39 15.10 16.73 7.34
C LYS A 39 14.67 17.09 5.93
N GLN A 40 15.25 16.44 4.91
CA GLN A 40 14.95 16.65 3.52
C GLN A 40 14.55 15.33 2.87
N ALA A 41 13.58 15.37 1.96
CA ALA A 41 13.22 14.22 1.15
C ALA A 41 14.42 13.79 0.29
N ALA A 42 14.51 12.51 -0.02
CA ALA A 42 15.52 12.00 -0.94
C ALA A 42 15.39 12.68 -2.30
N SER A 43 16.53 13.02 -2.92
CA SER A 43 16.59 13.70 -4.21
C SER A 43 16.68 12.76 -5.41
N SER A 44 16.81 11.46 -5.16
CA SER A 44 16.93 10.43 -6.20
C SER A 44 16.09 9.21 -5.81
N GLN A 45 15.78 8.39 -6.82
CA GLN A 45 15.07 7.13 -6.61
C GLN A 45 15.94 6.13 -5.85
N PRO A 46 15.39 5.42 -4.85
CA PRO A 46 16.14 4.38 -4.15
C PRO A 46 16.42 3.20 -5.07
N GLU A 47 17.68 2.73 -5.06
CA GLU A 47 18.05 1.52 -5.79
C GLU A 47 17.61 0.25 -5.08
N THR A 48 17.54 0.30 -3.75
CA THR A 48 17.11 -0.80 -2.89
C THR A 48 16.14 -0.29 -1.82
N LEU A 49 15.26 -1.17 -1.38
CA LEU A 49 14.36 -0.90 -0.26
C LEU A 49 14.32 -2.13 0.66
N PRO A 50 14.05 -1.93 1.96
CA PRO A 50 14.02 -3.03 2.91
C PRO A 50 12.97 -4.08 2.55
N ASN A 51 13.36 -5.35 2.62
CA ASN A 51 12.47 -6.49 2.46
C ASN A 51 11.69 -6.44 1.14
N THR A 52 12.42 -6.25 0.03
CA THR A 52 11.88 -6.28 -1.34
C THR A 52 12.58 -7.30 -2.22
N GLU A 53 13.60 -7.98 -1.70
CA GLU A 53 14.43 -8.93 -2.44
C GLU A 53 13.56 -10.06 -3.02
N PRO A 54 13.98 -10.65 -4.16
CA PRO A 54 13.28 -11.81 -4.70
C PRO A 54 13.33 -12.97 -3.71
N ARG A 55 12.29 -13.79 -3.74
CA ARG A 55 12.25 -15.04 -2.98
C ARG A 55 12.99 -16.14 -3.73
N ALA A 56 13.00 -17.33 -3.15
CA ALA A 56 13.69 -18.49 -3.75
C ALA A 56 13.12 -18.82 -5.14
N ASP A 57 13.94 -19.46 -5.97
CA ASP A 57 13.53 -19.94 -7.29
C ASP A 57 12.28 -20.83 -7.19
N GLY A 58 11.34 -20.62 -8.10
CA GLY A 58 10.06 -21.33 -8.10
C GLY A 58 8.98 -20.67 -7.25
N GLU A 59 9.33 -19.67 -6.44
CA GLU A 59 8.37 -18.87 -5.69
C GLU A 59 7.77 -17.77 -6.58
N PRO A 60 6.57 -17.23 -6.23
CA PRO A 60 5.99 -16.13 -6.99
C PRO A 60 6.90 -14.90 -7.02
N THR A 61 6.85 -14.18 -8.14
CA THR A 61 7.54 -12.89 -8.30
C THR A 61 6.96 -11.87 -7.31
N ARG A 62 7.84 -11.12 -6.68
CA ARG A 62 7.47 -10.21 -5.59
C ARG A 62 7.30 -8.79 -6.09
N ILE A 63 6.08 -8.25 -5.97
CA ILE A 63 5.76 -6.86 -6.27
C ILE A 63 5.53 -6.12 -4.94
N VAL A 64 6.24 -5.01 -4.73
CA VAL A 64 6.09 -4.15 -3.55
C VAL A 64 5.79 -2.73 -4.00
N LEU A 65 4.69 -2.16 -3.50
CA LEU A 65 4.26 -0.80 -3.83
C LEU A 65 4.23 0.07 -2.59
N TYR A 66 4.87 1.23 -2.69
CA TYR A 66 4.60 2.36 -1.78
C TYR A 66 3.58 3.25 -2.48
N ALA A 67 2.44 3.45 -1.86
CA ALA A 67 1.33 4.19 -2.45
C ALA A 67 0.63 5.08 -1.43
N ASP A 68 -0.10 6.07 -1.94
CA ASP A 68 -0.88 7.02 -1.15
C ASP A 68 -2.27 7.10 -1.78
N PHE A 69 -3.32 6.91 -1.00
CA PHE A 69 -4.70 6.90 -1.53
C PHE A 69 -5.14 8.25 -2.11
N ASN A 70 -4.45 9.33 -1.79
CA ASN A 70 -4.77 10.66 -2.34
C ASN A 70 -3.85 11.07 -3.50
N CYS A 71 -3.06 10.15 -4.00
CA CYS A 71 -2.13 10.40 -5.10
C CYS A 71 -2.77 10.03 -6.43
N VAL A 72 -2.89 11.03 -7.35
CA VAL A 72 -3.44 10.79 -8.70
C VAL A 72 -2.63 9.76 -9.47
N HIS A 73 -1.30 9.77 -9.34
CA HIS A 73 -0.44 8.81 -10.03
C HIS A 73 -0.61 7.39 -9.52
N CYS A 74 -0.92 7.23 -8.23
CA CYS A 74 -1.23 5.91 -7.65
C CYS A 74 -2.58 5.41 -8.17
N ALA A 75 -3.59 6.28 -8.25
CA ALA A 75 -4.89 5.94 -8.82
C ALA A 75 -4.76 5.55 -10.30
N ASP A 76 -3.94 6.28 -11.06
CA ASP A 76 -3.66 5.98 -12.46
C ASP A 76 -2.94 4.63 -12.61
N PHE A 77 -1.98 4.34 -11.75
CA PHE A 77 -1.27 3.06 -11.74
C PHE A 77 -2.26 1.90 -11.52
N GLU A 78 -3.12 2.01 -10.54
CA GLU A 78 -4.14 0.99 -10.25
C GLU A 78 -5.14 0.85 -11.39
N SER A 79 -5.60 1.95 -11.96
CA SER A 79 -6.53 1.94 -13.11
C SER A 79 -5.92 1.26 -14.34
N THR A 80 -4.64 1.50 -14.58
CA THR A 80 -3.93 0.94 -15.74
C THR A 80 -3.54 -0.51 -15.53
N ASN A 81 -3.10 -0.88 -14.33
CA ASN A 81 -2.43 -2.17 -14.08
C ASN A 81 -3.19 -3.12 -13.16
N GLY A 82 -4.26 -2.64 -12.49
CA GLY A 82 -4.95 -3.42 -11.47
C GLY A 82 -5.46 -4.76 -11.96
N ASP A 83 -6.11 -4.79 -13.12
CA ASP A 83 -6.67 -6.02 -13.68
C ASP A 83 -5.57 -7.03 -14.03
N GLN A 84 -4.48 -6.56 -14.63
CA GLN A 84 -3.34 -7.43 -14.96
C GLN A 84 -2.69 -8.01 -13.69
N ILE A 85 -2.50 -7.17 -12.68
CA ILE A 85 -1.91 -7.62 -11.40
C ILE A 85 -2.83 -8.65 -10.74
N GLU A 86 -4.13 -8.41 -10.73
CA GLU A 86 -5.09 -9.37 -10.17
C GLU A 86 -5.06 -10.70 -10.91
N GLN A 87 -4.93 -10.67 -12.23
CA GLN A 87 -4.80 -11.88 -13.05
C GLN A 87 -3.53 -12.66 -12.65
N TRP A 88 -2.40 -11.97 -12.51
CA TRP A 88 -1.16 -12.62 -12.04
C TRP A 88 -1.31 -13.21 -10.63
N LEU A 89 -2.00 -12.51 -9.74
CA LEU A 89 -2.31 -13.03 -8.39
C LEU A 89 -3.15 -14.31 -8.46
N GLU A 90 -4.20 -14.31 -9.27
CA GLU A 90 -5.09 -15.48 -9.44
C GLU A 90 -4.35 -16.68 -10.03
N GLN A 91 -3.37 -16.42 -10.91
CA GLN A 91 -2.54 -17.45 -11.52
C GLN A 91 -1.40 -17.94 -10.60
N GLY A 92 -1.22 -17.30 -9.44
CA GLY A 92 -0.15 -17.64 -8.51
C GLY A 92 1.23 -17.22 -8.98
N GLU A 93 1.31 -16.28 -9.93
CA GLU A 93 2.58 -15.83 -10.52
C GLU A 93 3.27 -14.75 -9.69
N VAL A 94 2.51 -13.99 -8.90
CA VAL A 94 3.03 -12.88 -8.10
C VAL A 94 2.47 -12.89 -6.68
N THR A 95 3.17 -12.20 -5.79
CA THR A 95 2.60 -11.61 -4.59
C THR A 95 2.63 -10.10 -4.74
N VAL A 96 1.72 -9.40 -4.07
CA VAL A 96 1.63 -7.93 -4.13
C VAL A 96 1.57 -7.38 -2.71
N GLU A 97 2.55 -6.59 -2.34
CA GLU A 97 2.60 -5.96 -1.03
C GLU A 97 2.36 -4.46 -1.15
N TYR A 98 1.38 -3.94 -0.41
CA TYR A 98 1.14 -2.51 -0.29
C TYR A 98 1.74 -1.98 1.01
N ARG A 99 2.55 -0.92 0.88
CA ARG A 99 3.06 -0.11 1.99
C ARG A 99 2.46 1.27 1.84
N MET A 100 1.29 1.48 2.45
CA MET A 100 0.56 2.74 2.32
C MET A 100 1.20 3.82 3.16
N VAL A 101 1.43 4.98 2.55
CA VAL A 101 1.97 6.17 3.21
C VAL A 101 0.96 7.31 3.16
N ASP A 102 1.15 8.32 4.00
CA ASP A 102 0.25 9.46 4.10
C ASP A 102 0.89 10.79 3.69
N TYR A 103 1.76 10.74 2.68
CA TYR A 103 2.53 11.91 2.23
C TYR A 103 1.66 13.11 1.85
N LEU A 104 0.46 12.88 1.34
CA LEU A 104 -0.43 13.92 0.85
C LEU A 104 -1.49 14.35 1.88
N SER A 105 -1.40 13.86 3.11
CA SER A 105 -2.26 14.35 4.19
C SER A 105 -2.00 15.83 4.46
N ALA A 106 -3.07 16.61 4.50
CA ALA A 106 -3.01 18.05 4.74
C ALA A 106 -4.30 18.52 5.40
N PRO A 107 -4.29 19.69 6.07
CA PRO A 107 -5.52 20.24 6.67
C PRO A 107 -6.65 20.45 5.67
N ASN A 108 -6.34 20.85 4.43
CA ASN A 108 -7.35 21.12 3.40
C ASN A 108 -8.05 19.87 2.85
N ASN A 109 -7.53 18.66 3.14
CA ASN A 109 -8.20 17.41 2.83
C ASN A 109 -8.51 16.59 4.11
N GLN A 110 -8.42 17.24 5.27
CA GLN A 110 -8.68 16.64 6.58
C GLN A 110 -7.86 15.36 6.80
N ASN A 111 -6.60 15.40 6.38
CA ASN A 111 -5.66 14.28 6.50
C ASN A 111 -6.19 12.99 5.84
N TYR A 112 -6.75 13.13 4.65
CA TYR A 112 -7.40 12.01 3.97
C TYR A 112 -6.48 10.82 3.75
N SER A 113 -5.22 11.05 3.30
CA SER A 113 -4.28 9.94 3.09
C SER A 113 -4.12 9.08 4.34
N ALA A 114 -3.97 9.72 5.51
CA ALA A 114 -3.85 9.01 6.77
C ALA A 114 -5.13 8.30 7.18
N ARG A 115 -6.29 8.93 6.96
CA ARG A 115 -7.59 8.32 7.28
C ARG A 115 -7.91 7.14 6.37
N ALA A 116 -7.61 7.26 5.08
CA ALA A 116 -7.82 6.19 4.12
C ALA A 116 -6.89 4.99 4.38
N ALA A 117 -5.62 5.25 4.66
CA ALA A 117 -4.67 4.19 5.03
C ALA A 117 -5.08 3.49 6.32
N ASN A 118 -5.56 4.25 7.32
CA ASN A 118 -6.14 3.67 8.54
C ASN A 118 -7.32 2.76 8.22
N ALA A 119 -8.23 3.20 7.34
CA ALA A 119 -9.39 2.39 6.94
C ALA A 119 -8.95 1.09 6.27
N ALA A 120 -7.92 1.13 5.42
CA ALA A 120 -7.38 -0.08 4.79
C ALA A 120 -6.79 -1.04 5.83
N TYR A 121 -6.08 -0.54 6.83
CA TYR A 121 -5.61 -1.36 7.95
C TYR A 121 -6.79 -1.97 8.74
N CYS A 122 -7.85 -1.19 8.96
CA CYS A 122 -9.05 -1.68 9.63
C CYS A 122 -9.69 -2.86 8.88
N VAL A 123 -9.78 -2.75 7.55
CA VAL A 123 -10.31 -3.83 6.71
C VAL A 123 -9.41 -5.07 6.78
N ALA A 124 -8.10 -4.90 6.64
CA ALA A 124 -7.15 -6.01 6.70
C ALA A 124 -7.21 -6.75 8.04
N ASP A 125 -7.39 -6.00 9.12
CA ASP A 125 -7.48 -6.55 10.48
C ASP A 125 -8.77 -7.33 10.70
N GLN A 126 -9.92 -6.79 10.25
CA GLN A 126 -11.22 -7.37 10.54
C GLN A 126 -11.70 -8.37 9.50
N LYS A 127 -11.41 -8.11 8.23
CA LYS A 127 -11.87 -8.94 7.12
C LYS A 127 -10.80 -9.03 6.03
N PRO A 128 -9.75 -9.83 6.28
CA PRO A 128 -8.59 -9.91 5.37
C PRO A 128 -8.96 -10.18 3.91
N GLU A 129 -9.96 -11.02 3.67
CA GLU A 129 -10.41 -11.37 2.32
C GLU A 129 -11.01 -10.19 1.54
N ALA A 130 -11.42 -9.13 2.22
CA ALA A 130 -11.97 -7.91 1.60
C ALA A 130 -10.90 -6.88 1.24
N TYR A 131 -9.65 -7.06 1.69
CA TYR A 131 -8.62 -6.04 1.61
C TYR A 131 -8.34 -5.59 0.17
N ASN A 132 -8.09 -6.53 -0.73
CA ASN A 132 -7.76 -6.22 -2.12
C ASN A 132 -8.88 -5.45 -2.82
N GLY A 133 -10.12 -5.91 -2.70
CA GLY A 133 -11.28 -5.25 -3.29
C GLY A 133 -11.50 -3.86 -2.72
N PHE A 134 -11.31 -3.69 -1.42
CA PHE A 134 -11.43 -2.38 -0.75
C PHE A 134 -10.36 -1.40 -1.25
N VAL A 135 -9.11 -1.82 -1.32
CA VAL A 135 -8.01 -0.99 -1.81
C VAL A 135 -8.28 -0.53 -3.25
N ALA A 136 -8.67 -1.44 -4.13
CA ALA A 136 -9.01 -1.11 -5.52
C ALA A 136 -10.16 -0.11 -5.61
N ALA A 137 -11.22 -0.33 -4.84
CA ALA A 137 -12.39 0.56 -4.81
C ALA A 137 -12.01 1.95 -4.27
N LEU A 138 -11.15 1.99 -3.27
CA LEU A 138 -10.71 3.24 -2.66
C LEU A 138 -9.90 4.09 -3.65
N PHE A 139 -8.96 3.50 -4.38
CA PHE A 139 -8.27 4.21 -5.46
C PHE A 139 -9.23 4.68 -6.57
N ALA A 140 -10.23 3.88 -6.92
CA ALA A 140 -11.21 4.23 -7.94
C ALA A 140 -12.05 5.47 -7.57
N THR A 141 -12.18 5.81 -6.29
CA THR A 141 -12.91 7.02 -5.86
C THR A 141 -12.17 8.32 -6.16
N TYR A 142 -10.88 8.27 -6.54
CA TYR A 142 -10.10 9.49 -6.77
C TYR A 142 -10.74 10.40 -7.80
N ASP A 143 -11.29 9.87 -8.88
CA ASP A 143 -11.93 10.66 -9.94
C ASP A 143 -13.10 11.49 -9.41
N GLU A 144 -13.78 11.03 -8.36
CA GLU A 144 -14.91 11.75 -7.76
C GLU A 144 -14.45 12.89 -6.85
N HIS A 145 -13.43 12.66 -6.02
CA HIS A 145 -13.03 13.64 -5.00
C HIS A 145 -11.84 14.53 -5.41
N GLN A 146 -11.04 14.13 -6.39
CA GLN A 146 -9.99 14.95 -7.00
C GLN A 146 -9.02 15.55 -5.96
N GLY A 147 -8.61 14.72 -4.98
CA GLY A 147 -7.68 15.13 -3.93
C GLY A 147 -8.32 15.76 -2.69
N LYS A 148 -9.62 16.02 -2.70
CA LYS A 148 -10.34 16.49 -1.51
C LYS A 148 -10.55 15.42 -0.48
N GLY A 149 -10.56 14.16 -0.91
CA GLY A 149 -10.77 13.00 -0.08
C GLY A 149 -12.23 12.71 0.24
N LEU A 150 -12.45 11.56 0.86
CA LEU A 150 -13.76 11.14 1.37
C LEU A 150 -13.84 11.43 2.86
N ASP A 151 -15.06 11.63 3.38
CA ASP A 151 -15.27 11.68 4.82
C ASP A 151 -15.27 10.28 5.43
N ASN A 152 -15.29 10.20 6.76
CA ASN A 152 -15.28 8.91 7.46
C ASN A 152 -16.52 8.06 7.15
N ALA A 153 -17.70 8.69 7.01
CA ALA A 153 -18.91 7.97 6.67
C ALA A 153 -18.79 7.27 5.32
N ALA A 154 -18.19 7.92 4.32
CA ALA A 154 -17.97 7.32 3.01
C ALA A 154 -16.96 6.17 3.06
N LEU A 155 -15.90 6.29 3.85
CA LEU A 155 -14.94 5.19 4.07
C LEU A 155 -15.61 3.98 4.70
N ILE A 156 -16.42 4.20 5.73
CA ILE A 156 -17.17 3.15 6.42
C ILE A 156 -18.14 2.47 5.46
N GLN A 157 -18.87 3.24 4.67
CA GLN A 157 -19.82 2.70 3.71
C GLN A 157 -19.13 1.88 2.63
N LEU A 158 -18.02 2.35 2.09
CA LEU A 158 -17.27 1.61 1.08
C LEU A 158 -16.80 0.26 1.61
N ALA A 159 -16.33 0.22 2.85
CA ALA A 159 -15.96 -1.04 3.50
C ALA A 159 -17.16 -1.98 3.69
N GLN A 160 -18.34 -1.45 4.05
CA GLN A 160 -19.57 -2.23 4.16
C GLN A 160 -19.96 -2.88 2.83
N GLU A 161 -19.77 -2.19 1.72
CA GLU A 161 -20.02 -2.73 0.37
C GLU A 161 -19.12 -3.93 0.07
N HIS A 162 -17.98 -4.03 0.77
CA HIS A 162 -17.05 -5.16 0.68
C HIS A 162 -17.21 -6.14 1.86
N GLY A 163 -18.24 -5.97 2.65
CA GLY A 163 -18.56 -6.88 3.75
C GLY A 163 -17.80 -6.64 5.04
N ALA A 164 -17.10 -5.52 5.19
CA ALA A 164 -16.35 -5.19 6.41
C ALA A 164 -17.03 -4.08 7.21
N ASP A 165 -17.17 -4.29 8.52
CA ASP A 165 -17.67 -3.27 9.45
C ASP A 165 -16.49 -2.66 10.20
N ILE A 166 -16.08 -1.46 9.76
CA ILE A 166 -14.92 -0.76 10.31
C ILE A 166 -15.27 0.56 11.02
N ALA A 167 -16.55 0.78 11.35
CA ALA A 167 -17.01 2.07 11.88
C ALA A 167 -16.21 2.52 13.10
N SER A 168 -16.12 1.69 14.13
CA SER A 168 -15.35 2.03 15.35
C SER A 168 -13.89 2.26 15.06
N CYS A 169 -13.27 1.40 14.24
CA CYS A 169 -11.86 1.47 13.89
C CYS A 169 -11.53 2.79 13.14
N VAL A 170 -12.41 3.22 12.26
CA VAL A 170 -12.26 4.48 11.52
C VAL A 170 -12.47 5.68 12.45
N GLU A 171 -13.54 5.67 13.22
CA GLU A 171 -13.89 6.78 14.13
C GLU A 171 -12.84 6.97 15.23
N ASP A 172 -12.31 5.89 15.77
CA ASP A 172 -11.26 5.92 16.79
C ASP A 172 -9.87 6.17 16.20
N GLY A 173 -9.70 6.03 14.88
CA GLY A 173 -8.38 6.13 14.26
C GLY A 173 -7.42 5.08 14.79
N THR A 174 -7.88 3.86 14.99
CA THR A 174 -7.18 2.79 15.70
C THR A 174 -5.75 2.57 15.22
N PHE A 175 -5.53 2.62 13.91
CA PHE A 175 -4.23 2.36 13.29
C PHE A 175 -3.54 3.61 12.73
N ARG A 176 -3.96 4.82 13.14
CA ARG A 176 -3.33 6.07 12.67
C ARG A 176 -1.85 6.13 13.05
N SER A 177 -1.49 5.64 14.22
CA SER A 177 -0.09 5.53 14.65
C SER A 177 0.71 4.57 13.76
N ALA A 178 0.09 3.47 13.34
CA ALA A 178 0.72 2.52 12.41
C ALA A 178 0.95 3.15 11.03
N VAL A 179 0.01 3.94 10.54
CA VAL A 179 0.17 4.69 9.27
C VAL A 179 1.37 5.64 9.37
N GLU A 180 1.47 6.39 10.46
CA GLU A 180 2.59 7.31 10.67
C GLU A 180 3.92 6.55 10.76
N HIS A 181 3.94 5.41 11.43
CA HIS A 181 5.11 4.54 11.52
C HIS A 181 5.57 4.07 10.14
N THR A 182 4.67 3.54 9.33
CA THR A 182 4.96 3.09 7.96
C THR A 182 5.47 4.25 7.09
N THR A 183 4.84 5.42 7.20
CA THR A 183 5.23 6.63 6.47
C THR A 183 6.65 7.08 6.86
N ARG A 184 6.97 7.11 8.15
CA ARG A 184 8.31 7.49 8.61
C ARG A 184 9.36 6.48 8.17
N GLN A 185 9.08 5.19 8.23
CA GLN A 185 9.97 4.15 7.71
C GLN A 185 10.25 4.34 6.22
N ALA A 186 9.23 4.66 5.44
CA ALA A 186 9.37 4.93 4.00
C ALA A 186 10.31 6.12 3.75
N ARG A 187 10.17 7.20 4.52
CA ARG A 187 11.05 8.37 4.39
C ARG A 187 12.51 8.04 4.74
N VAL A 188 12.73 7.27 5.80
CA VAL A 188 14.08 6.81 6.19
C VAL A 188 14.69 5.94 5.09
N ALA A 189 13.88 5.11 4.44
CA ALA A 189 14.33 4.24 3.36
C ALA A 189 14.60 4.98 2.03
N GLY A 190 14.25 6.27 1.94
CA GLY A 190 14.49 7.08 0.74
C GLY A 190 13.34 7.12 -0.24
N VAL A 191 12.13 6.73 0.16
CA VAL A 191 10.94 6.84 -0.68
C VAL A 191 10.45 8.29 -0.64
N ALA A 192 10.71 9.05 -1.70
CA ALA A 192 10.36 10.47 -1.76
C ALA A 192 9.00 10.72 -2.42
N GLY A 193 8.50 9.79 -3.22
CA GLY A 193 7.25 9.96 -3.96
C GLY A 193 6.52 8.65 -4.17
N THR A 194 5.30 8.75 -4.67
CA THR A 194 4.42 7.60 -4.93
C THR A 194 3.85 7.66 -6.35
N PRO A 195 3.53 6.53 -6.97
CA PRO A 195 3.89 5.21 -6.48
C PRO A 195 5.39 4.94 -6.64
N THR A 196 5.98 4.23 -5.70
CA THR A 196 7.30 3.63 -5.85
C THR A 196 7.09 2.13 -5.95
N VAL A 197 7.51 1.52 -7.05
CA VAL A 197 7.18 0.14 -7.38
C VAL A 197 8.44 -0.67 -7.58
N PHE A 198 8.57 -1.73 -6.78
CA PHE A 198 9.67 -2.69 -6.88
C PHE A 198 9.12 -4.04 -7.34
N VAL A 199 9.85 -4.68 -8.23
CA VAL A 199 9.59 -6.07 -8.64
C VAL A 199 10.89 -6.86 -8.50
N ASP A 200 10.85 -7.89 -7.66
CA ASP A 200 12.02 -8.72 -7.31
C ASP A 200 13.27 -7.88 -7.00
N GLY A 201 13.08 -6.87 -6.16
CA GLY A 201 14.17 -6.03 -5.65
C GLY A 201 14.65 -4.92 -6.61
N LYS A 202 14.02 -4.78 -7.78
CA LYS A 202 14.37 -3.74 -8.76
C LYS A 202 13.31 -2.65 -8.81
N ASN A 203 13.74 -1.38 -8.84
CA ASN A 203 12.87 -0.22 -8.93
C ASN A 203 12.46 0.02 -10.39
N TRP A 204 11.14 0.04 -10.65
CA TRP A 204 10.62 0.32 -11.99
C TRP A 204 11.13 1.65 -12.55
N ALA A 205 11.21 2.69 -11.74
CA ALA A 205 11.68 4.00 -12.18
C ALA A 205 13.14 4.01 -12.65
N LEU A 206 13.95 3.04 -12.24
CA LEU A 206 15.37 2.91 -12.62
C LEU A 206 15.58 1.79 -13.64
N ASP A 207 15.07 0.60 -13.37
CA ASP A 207 15.29 -0.60 -14.16
C ASP A 207 14.34 -0.71 -15.35
N GLY A 208 13.16 -0.11 -15.26
CA GLY A 208 12.13 -0.12 -16.30
C GLY A 208 11.73 1.27 -16.79
N GLU A 209 12.63 2.24 -16.76
CA GLU A 209 12.37 3.66 -16.98
C GLU A 209 11.58 3.95 -18.27
N ASP A 210 11.94 3.30 -19.38
CA ASP A 210 11.30 3.54 -20.68
C ASP A 210 10.24 2.50 -21.05
N LYS A 211 9.79 1.70 -20.06
CA LYS A 211 8.84 0.60 -20.30
C LYS A 211 7.56 0.81 -19.53
N THR A 212 6.45 0.28 -20.08
CA THR A 212 5.23 0.18 -19.28
C THR A 212 5.46 -0.81 -18.12
N PHE A 213 4.73 -0.62 -17.05
CA PHE A 213 4.83 -1.54 -15.91
C PHE A 213 4.50 -2.98 -16.34
N ALA A 214 3.43 -3.17 -17.13
CA ALA A 214 3.00 -4.50 -17.56
C ALA A 214 4.09 -5.22 -18.38
N ASP A 215 4.74 -4.53 -19.30
CA ASP A 215 5.81 -5.12 -20.11
C ASP A 215 7.05 -5.44 -19.27
N TRP A 216 7.47 -4.48 -18.46
CA TRP A 216 8.65 -4.64 -17.62
C TRP A 216 8.47 -5.73 -16.56
N ALA A 217 7.38 -5.69 -15.81
CA ALA A 217 7.08 -6.69 -14.79
C ALA A 217 6.78 -8.05 -15.42
N GLY A 218 6.04 -8.07 -16.54
CA GLY A 218 5.73 -9.29 -17.26
C GLY A 218 6.97 -10.05 -17.71
N ALA A 219 8.01 -9.33 -18.18
CA ALA A 219 9.28 -9.96 -18.54
C ALA A 219 10.00 -10.57 -17.33
N LYS A 220 9.92 -9.95 -16.16
CA LYS A 220 10.49 -10.51 -14.92
C LYS A 220 9.74 -11.75 -14.45
N ILE A 221 8.42 -11.76 -14.58
CA ILE A 221 7.57 -12.89 -14.22
C ILE A 221 7.84 -14.09 -15.14
N ALA A 222 8.03 -13.84 -16.43
CA ALA A 222 8.30 -14.89 -17.42
C ALA A 222 9.75 -15.42 -17.36
N GLY A 223 10.65 -14.63 -16.83
CA GLY A 223 12.07 -15.00 -16.65
C GLY A 223 12.32 -15.72 -15.35
#